data_702a60bcfc94db566847be7680292c22
#
_entry.id   702a60bcfc94db566847be7680292c22
#
_cell.length_a   1.000
_cell.length_b   1.000
_cell.length_c   1.000
_cell.angle_alpha   90.00
_cell.angle_beta   90.00
_cell.angle_gamma   90.00
#
_symmetry.space_group_name_H-M   'P 1'
#
loop_
_entity.id
_entity.type
_entity.pdbx_description
1 polymer ?
#
loop_
_entity_poly.entity_id
_entity_poly.type
_entity_poly.pdbx_seq_one_letter_code
_entity_poly.pdbx_strand_id
1 'polypeptide(L)'
;MKFAAIKGQMGIWRYYVSALSFGEIAKYVSPITKEISNSDSYSNLLQRAITNNVSSITDYLLLQPERMFNALVLAVYDGNPEWSELDVEVEDYRTFSVGVLELTGDEIIFPVDGQHRVAGIKDALKKDPSLANEKVPIILIGHQNTLEGKRRTRRLFSTLNRRAKRVNENEIIALDEDDLVAITTREIAENHKLFSGERLVDCATKNIPSTNNIAFTSILTLYEITKIIYTEKCLEKGISKAKQEKGLLYRPSDDVVEEFILEVNKFWDTFMTNIPSIKEYISIDIQNLDHKYRSVEGGNLLFRPIALSQFVLAIFECKKRMQITIEEAITRIGKIPMEISKSPWKNLLWLEERGNINGRVKKKDLKLLMMFLVDETILSEKETEELVQYIMGVRDLDATEYDSILEMLREVASKN
;
A
#
# COMPACT_ATOMS: atom_id res chain seq x y z
N MET A 1 -41.86 -0.97 -7.01
CA MET A 1 -41.02 -1.26 -5.83
C MET A 1 -41.26 -0.17 -4.79
N LYS A 2 -41.47 -0.56 -3.50
CA LYS A 2 -41.73 0.39 -2.40
C LYS A 2 -40.66 0.22 -1.33
N PHE A 3 -40.09 1.32 -0.85
CA PHE A 3 -39.13 1.28 0.25
C PHE A 3 -39.15 2.58 1.07
N ALA A 4 -38.87 2.45 2.35
CA ALA A 4 -38.70 3.60 3.23
C ALA A 4 -37.48 4.41 2.86
N ALA A 5 -37.58 5.72 2.89
CA ALA A 5 -36.47 6.60 2.59
C ALA A 5 -36.53 7.89 3.41
N ILE A 6 -35.36 8.55 3.49
CA ILE A 6 -35.25 9.91 4.04
C ILE A 6 -34.98 10.85 2.85
N LYS A 7 -35.85 11.87 2.70
CA LYS A 7 -35.74 12.90 1.68
C LYS A 7 -34.82 14.02 2.16
N GLY A 8 -33.86 14.40 1.32
CA GLY A 8 -33.00 15.55 1.56
C GLY A 8 -32.78 16.41 0.32
N GLN A 9 -32.14 17.58 0.52
CA GLN A 9 -31.76 18.48 -0.54
C GLN A 9 -30.37 19.07 -0.29
N MET A 10 -29.53 19.07 -1.32
CA MET A 10 -28.22 19.73 -1.29
C MET A 10 -28.03 20.51 -2.60
N GLY A 11 -28.03 21.85 -2.50
CA GLY A 11 -28.04 22.71 -3.67
C GLY A 11 -29.26 22.43 -4.55
N ILE A 12 -29.01 22.07 -5.80
CA ILE A 12 -30.09 21.74 -6.77
C ILE A 12 -30.52 20.27 -6.72
N TRP A 13 -29.80 19.43 -5.93
CA TRP A 13 -30.07 18.00 -5.89
C TRP A 13 -31.06 17.66 -4.77
N ARG A 14 -32.23 17.18 -5.14
CA ARG A 14 -33.11 16.43 -4.23
C ARG A 14 -32.66 14.98 -4.26
N TYR A 15 -32.53 14.38 -3.09
CA TYR A 15 -32.07 13.00 -2.96
C TYR A 15 -32.89 12.25 -1.91
N TYR A 16 -32.86 10.92 -2.02
CA TYR A 16 -33.51 10.01 -1.08
C TYR A 16 -32.47 8.99 -0.59
N VAL A 17 -32.33 8.88 0.73
CA VAL A 17 -31.44 7.90 1.37
C VAL A 17 -32.24 6.70 1.77
N SER A 18 -31.79 5.50 1.42
CA SER A 18 -32.45 4.23 1.75
C SER A 18 -31.43 3.08 1.77
N ALA A 19 -31.88 1.84 1.89
CA ALA A 19 -31.08 0.65 1.74
C ALA A 19 -31.82 -0.34 0.84
N LEU A 20 -31.10 -0.86 -0.17
CA LEU A 20 -31.60 -1.94 -1.05
C LEU A 20 -30.84 -3.23 -0.79
N SER A 21 -31.53 -4.36 -0.90
CA SER A 21 -30.88 -5.66 -0.87
C SER A 21 -30.03 -5.90 -2.11
N PHE A 22 -29.05 -6.78 -2.00
CA PHE A 22 -28.23 -7.19 -3.14
C PHE A 22 -29.08 -7.79 -4.26
N GLY A 23 -30.13 -8.54 -3.90
CA GLY A 23 -31.10 -9.07 -4.87
C GLY A 23 -31.84 -7.95 -5.63
N GLU A 24 -32.27 -6.89 -4.93
CA GLU A 24 -32.91 -5.72 -5.56
C GLU A 24 -31.93 -4.94 -6.44
N ILE A 25 -30.69 -4.74 -6.00
CA ILE A 25 -29.62 -4.14 -6.82
C ILE A 25 -29.41 -4.95 -8.09
N ALA A 26 -29.28 -6.27 -7.98
CA ALA A 26 -29.09 -7.13 -9.13
C ALA A 26 -30.24 -7.06 -10.13
N LYS A 27 -31.46 -6.98 -9.63
CA LYS A 27 -32.68 -6.98 -10.43
C LYS A 27 -32.98 -5.63 -11.08
N TYR A 28 -32.84 -4.54 -10.35
CA TYR A 28 -33.35 -3.24 -10.77
C TYR A 28 -32.31 -2.25 -11.23
N VAL A 29 -31.02 -2.39 -10.85
CA VAL A 29 -29.97 -1.46 -11.22
C VAL A 29 -29.31 -1.90 -12.52
N SER A 30 -29.43 -1.09 -13.57
CA SER A 30 -28.83 -1.32 -14.88
C SER A 30 -27.36 -0.88 -14.93
N PRO A 31 -26.52 -1.48 -15.79
CA PRO A 31 -25.18 -0.94 -16.04
C PRO A 31 -25.26 0.47 -16.67
N ILE A 32 -24.26 1.29 -16.35
CA ILE A 32 -24.13 2.63 -16.90
C ILE A 32 -23.62 2.54 -18.37
N THR A 33 -24.45 2.48 -19.37
CA THR A 33 -24.00 2.23 -20.73
C THR A 33 -24.46 3.23 -21.80
N LYS A 34 -25.68 3.67 -21.74
CA LYS A 34 -26.24 4.56 -22.80
C LYS A 34 -26.70 5.90 -22.29
N GLU A 35 -26.96 6.02 -20.99
CA GLU A 35 -27.66 7.17 -20.40
C GLU A 35 -26.75 8.40 -20.23
N ILE A 36 -25.43 8.21 -20.15
CA ILE A 36 -24.47 9.31 -19.96
C ILE A 36 -23.70 9.64 -21.26
N SER A 37 -23.67 8.72 -22.24
CA SER A 37 -22.86 8.86 -23.45
C SER A 37 -23.70 8.84 -24.70
N ASN A 38 -23.44 9.79 -25.61
CA ASN A 38 -24.04 9.81 -26.96
C ASN A 38 -23.20 9.03 -28.00
N SER A 39 -22.10 8.35 -27.58
CA SER A 39 -21.24 7.57 -28.48
C SER A 39 -20.84 6.24 -27.88
N ASP A 40 -20.84 5.19 -28.69
CA ASP A 40 -20.44 3.83 -28.29
C ASP A 40 -18.97 3.75 -27.83
N SER A 41 -18.10 4.64 -28.30
CA SER A 41 -16.68 4.69 -27.91
C SER A 41 -16.47 5.04 -26.44
N TYR A 42 -17.25 5.99 -25.90
CA TYR A 42 -17.17 6.35 -24.48
C TYR A 42 -17.80 5.29 -23.56
N SER A 43 -18.89 4.67 -24.00
CA SER A 43 -19.51 3.55 -23.30
C SER A 43 -18.54 2.38 -23.14
N ASN A 44 -17.79 2.05 -24.19
CA ASN A 44 -16.78 0.99 -24.17
C ASN A 44 -15.59 1.30 -23.26
N LEU A 45 -15.15 2.57 -23.17
CA LEU A 45 -14.09 2.98 -22.24
C LEU A 45 -14.52 2.85 -20.78
N LEU A 46 -15.75 3.25 -20.46
CA LEU A 46 -16.32 3.09 -19.11
C LEU A 46 -16.49 1.62 -18.74
N GLN A 47 -16.97 0.78 -19.67
CA GLN A 47 -17.11 -0.66 -19.41
C GLN A 47 -15.77 -1.36 -19.17
N ARG A 48 -14.73 -1.03 -19.95
CA ARG A 48 -13.37 -1.61 -19.75
C ARG A 48 -12.79 -1.22 -18.39
N ALA A 49 -12.99 0.03 -17.96
CA ALA A 49 -12.56 0.46 -16.63
C ALA A 49 -13.29 -0.32 -15.52
N ILE A 50 -14.58 -0.61 -15.68
CA ILE A 50 -15.38 -1.38 -14.72
C ILE A 50 -14.85 -2.81 -14.57
N THR A 51 -14.54 -3.49 -15.67
CA THR A 51 -14.17 -4.91 -15.67
C THR A 51 -12.93 -5.22 -14.82
N ASN A 52 -11.96 -4.31 -14.77
CA ASN A 52 -10.69 -4.52 -14.07
C ASN A 52 -10.79 -4.63 -12.54
N ASN A 53 -11.86 -4.10 -11.93
CA ASN A 53 -12.00 -4.08 -10.47
C ASN A 53 -13.15 -4.97 -9.93
N VAL A 54 -13.90 -5.64 -10.79
CA VAL A 54 -15.07 -6.44 -10.38
C VAL A 54 -14.65 -7.64 -9.54
N SER A 55 -13.57 -8.34 -9.93
CA SER A 55 -13.12 -9.54 -9.22
C SER A 55 -12.71 -9.26 -7.78
N SER A 56 -12.03 -8.13 -7.51
CA SER A 56 -11.62 -7.77 -6.15
C SER A 56 -12.82 -7.47 -5.25
N ILE A 57 -13.85 -6.80 -5.78
CA ILE A 57 -15.07 -6.53 -5.03
C ILE A 57 -15.89 -7.81 -4.80
N THR A 58 -15.94 -8.68 -5.79
CA THR A 58 -16.60 -9.99 -5.66
C THR A 58 -15.92 -10.82 -4.57
N ASP A 59 -14.60 -10.91 -4.59
CA ASP A 59 -13.81 -11.64 -3.59
C ASP A 59 -14.01 -11.02 -2.19
N TYR A 60 -14.01 -9.69 -2.06
CA TYR A 60 -14.30 -9.00 -0.82
C TYR A 60 -15.67 -9.40 -0.24
N LEU A 61 -16.71 -9.43 -1.07
CA LEU A 61 -18.06 -9.83 -0.66
C LEU A 61 -18.15 -11.29 -0.24
N LEU A 62 -17.36 -12.17 -0.83
CA LEU A 62 -17.39 -13.61 -0.55
C LEU A 62 -16.52 -14.01 0.64
N LEU A 63 -15.43 -13.28 0.89
CA LEU A 63 -14.38 -13.70 1.82
C LEU A 63 -14.35 -12.90 3.12
N GLN A 64 -14.91 -11.66 3.13
CA GLN A 64 -14.89 -10.81 4.32
C GLN A 64 -16.20 -10.91 5.10
N PRO A 65 -16.19 -11.46 6.32
CA PRO A 65 -17.37 -11.51 7.17
C PRO A 65 -17.85 -10.12 7.62
N GLU A 66 -16.93 -9.20 7.90
CA GLU A 66 -17.17 -7.83 8.37
C GLU A 66 -17.30 -6.81 7.22
N ARG A 67 -17.78 -7.26 6.06
CA ARG A 67 -17.89 -6.44 4.86
C ARG A 67 -18.88 -5.29 5.01
N MET A 68 -18.47 -4.11 4.55
CA MET A 68 -19.33 -2.93 4.48
C MET A 68 -18.94 -2.05 3.28
N PHE A 69 -19.92 -1.45 2.63
CA PHE A 69 -19.71 -0.48 1.56
C PHE A 69 -20.24 0.90 1.91
N ASN A 70 -19.60 1.92 1.36
CA ASN A 70 -20.18 3.25 1.27
C ASN A 70 -21.47 3.20 0.45
N ALA A 71 -22.36 4.19 0.64
CA ALA A 71 -23.58 4.30 -0.12
C ALA A 71 -23.33 4.31 -1.64
N LEU A 72 -24.15 3.58 -2.39
CA LEU A 72 -24.21 3.69 -3.84
C LEU A 72 -25.00 4.94 -4.20
N VAL A 73 -24.48 5.76 -5.13
CA VAL A 73 -25.25 6.88 -5.68
C VAL A 73 -25.89 6.46 -6.99
N LEU A 74 -27.21 6.34 -6.98
CA LEU A 74 -28.02 5.84 -8.09
C LEU A 74 -28.86 6.97 -8.69
N ALA A 75 -28.85 7.09 -10.00
CA ALA A 75 -29.74 7.99 -10.71
C ALA A 75 -30.99 7.24 -11.20
N VAL A 76 -32.10 7.90 -11.12
CA VAL A 76 -33.41 7.38 -11.54
C VAL A 76 -34.02 8.32 -12.56
N TYR A 77 -34.53 7.80 -13.68
CA TYR A 77 -35.28 8.57 -14.68
C TYR A 77 -36.34 7.70 -15.36
N ASP A 78 -37.21 8.34 -16.10
CA ASP A 78 -38.45 7.78 -16.64
C ASP A 78 -39.40 7.23 -15.55
N GLY A 79 -40.50 6.62 -15.92
CA GLY A 79 -41.51 6.19 -14.97
C GLY A 79 -42.22 7.35 -14.28
N ASN A 80 -42.90 7.05 -13.19
CA ASN A 80 -43.62 8.03 -12.38
C ASN A 80 -43.39 7.77 -10.88
N PRO A 81 -42.16 8.06 -10.36
CA PRO A 81 -41.85 7.85 -8.95
C PRO A 81 -42.77 8.67 -8.05
N GLU A 82 -43.40 8.00 -7.07
CA GLU A 82 -44.30 8.64 -6.11
C GLU A 82 -43.66 8.69 -4.72
N TRP A 83 -43.80 9.84 -4.06
CA TRP A 83 -43.34 10.06 -2.68
C TRP A 83 -44.48 10.24 -1.75
N SER A 84 -44.65 9.36 -0.77
CA SER A 84 -45.62 9.47 0.31
C SER A 84 -44.92 9.86 1.60
N GLU A 85 -45.14 11.08 2.04
CA GLU A 85 -44.55 11.60 3.27
C GLU A 85 -45.20 10.98 4.51
N LEU A 86 -44.39 10.67 5.52
CA LEU A 86 -44.84 10.24 6.83
C LEU A 86 -44.62 11.37 7.82
N ASP A 87 -45.62 11.71 8.59
CA ASP A 87 -45.51 12.60 9.73
C ASP A 87 -44.96 11.79 10.91
N VAL A 88 -43.69 12.09 11.28
CA VAL A 88 -43.01 11.41 12.39
C VAL A 88 -42.84 12.40 13.53
N GLU A 89 -43.52 12.14 14.65
CA GLU A 89 -43.51 12.94 15.87
C GLU A 89 -43.08 12.03 17.03
N VAL A 90 -41.99 12.38 17.68
CA VAL A 90 -41.49 11.68 18.88
C VAL A 90 -41.06 12.73 19.88
N GLU A 91 -41.80 12.82 20.99
CA GLU A 91 -41.60 13.84 22.03
C GLU A 91 -41.54 15.26 21.41
N ASP A 92 -40.43 15.98 21.56
CA ASP A 92 -40.25 17.33 21.03
C ASP A 92 -39.72 17.35 19.57
N TYR A 93 -39.54 16.18 18.92
CA TYR A 93 -39.04 16.08 17.57
C TYR A 93 -40.14 15.74 16.57
N ARG A 94 -40.30 16.59 15.56
CA ARG A 94 -41.22 16.34 14.42
C ARG A 94 -40.49 16.53 13.09
N THR A 95 -40.65 15.60 12.17
CA THR A 95 -40.07 15.69 10.84
C THR A 95 -41.01 15.17 9.75
N PHE A 96 -40.90 15.79 8.57
CA PHE A 96 -41.58 15.39 7.35
C PHE A 96 -40.66 14.85 6.29
N SER A 97 -39.38 14.62 6.64
CA SER A 97 -38.37 14.13 5.69
C SER A 97 -38.35 12.60 5.54
N VAL A 98 -39.14 11.88 6.34
CA VAL A 98 -39.27 10.42 6.25
C VAL A 98 -40.50 10.06 5.43
N GLY A 99 -40.42 9.01 4.65
CA GLY A 99 -41.54 8.57 3.84
C GLY A 99 -41.28 7.27 3.08
N VAL A 100 -42.20 6.97 2.19
CA VAL A 100 -42.11 5.82 1.27
C VAL A 100 -41.97 6.32 -0.14
N LEU A 101 -40.91 5.87 -0.81
CA LEU A 101 -40.71 6.06 -2.24
C LEU A 101 -41.23 4.83 -2.98
N GLU A 102 -42.18 5.06 -3.90
CA GLU A 102 -42.73 4.04 -4.78
C GLU A 102 -42.21 4.24 -6.19
N LEU A 103 -41.64 3.18 -6.76
CA LEU A 103 -41.24 3.09 -8.14
C LEU A 103 -42.23 2.14 -8.87
N THR A 104 -42.77 2.60 -10.00
CA THR A 104 -43.79 1.87 -10.77
C THR A 104 -43.23 0.64 -11.49
N GLY A 105 -41.92 0.66 -11.82
CA GLY A 105 -41.22 -0.41 -12.53
C GLY A 105 -40.78 -0.02 -13.93
N ASP A 106 -41.22 1.14 -14.42
CA ASP A 106 -40.81 1.70 -15.72
C ASP A 106 -39.59 2.61 -15.60
N GLU A 107 -39.13 2.86 -14.37
CA GLU A 107 -37.93 3.65 -14.08
C GLU A 107 -36.70 2.91 -14.48
N ILE A 108 -35.73 3.65 -15.05
CA ILE A 108 -34.37 3.20 -15.30
C ILE A 108 -33.49 3.69 -14.14
N ILE A 109 -32.84 2.76 -13.48
CA ILE A 109 -31.93 3.04 -12.36
C ILE A 109 -30.52 2.66 -12.77
N PHE A 110 -29.58 3.59 -12.64
CA PHE A 110 -28.18 3.34 -12.97
C PHE A 110 -27.21 4.00 -11.96
N PRO A 111 -26.01 3.44 -11.73
CA PRO A 111 -25.06 3.98 -10.76
C PRO A 111 -24.34 5.21 -11.31
N VAL A 112 -24.37 6.33 -10.57
CA VAL A 112 -23.54 7.51 -10.78
C VAL A 112 -22.21 7.36 -10.01
N ASP A 113 -22.27 6.75 -8.80
CA ASP A 113 -21.10 6.24 -8.10
C ASP A 113 -21.36 4.81 -7.63
N GLY A 114 -20.31 4.00 -7.63
CA GLY A 114 -20.37 2.60 -7.21
C GLY A 114 -20.63 1.60 -8.34
N GLN A 115 -20.37 1.93 -9.61
CA GLN A 115 -20.56 1.00 -10.73
C GLN A 115 -19.80 -0.32 -10.56
N HIS A 116 -18.56 -0.27 -10.05
CA HIS A 116 -17.75 -1.46 -9.75
C HIS A 116 -18.40 -2.31 -8.65
N ARG A 117 -18.98 -1.64 -7.63
CA ARG A 117 -19.68 -2.30 -6.52
C ARG A 117 -20.95 -2.98 -6.99
N VAL A 118 -21.76 -2.32 -7.83
CA VAL A 118 -22.95 -2.93 -8.45
C VAL A 118 -22.56 -4.15 -9.28
N ALA A 119 -21.50 -4.07 -10.08
CA ALA A 119 -21.04 -5.19 -10.88
C ALA A 119 -20.51 -6.34 -10.00
N GLY A 120 -19.76 -6.03 -8.94
CA GLY A 120 -19.26 -7.02 -7.96
C GLY A 120 -20.39 -7.70 -7.19
N ILE A 121 -21.41 -6.97 -6.74
CA ILE A 121 -22.62 -7.53 -6.11
C ILE A 121 -23.31 -8.53 -7.06
N LYS A 122 -23.50 -8.15 -8.33
CA LYS A 122 -24.11 -9.06 -9.32
C LYS A 122 -23.28 -10.31 -9.57
N ASP A 123 -21.96 -10.21 -9.58
CA ASP A 123 -21.07 -11.37 -9.76
C ASP A 123 -21.00 -12.23 -8.49
N ALA A 124 -20.98 -11.63 -7.30
CA ALA A 124 -21.01 -12.35 -6.03
C ALA A 124 -22.29 -13.17 -5.87
N LEU A 125 -23.46 -12.60 -6.21
CA LEU A 125 -24.74 -13.31 -6.17
C LEU A 125 -24.83 -14.51 -7.10
N LYS A 126 -24.08 -14.52 -8.23
CA LYS A 126 -24.00 -15.71 -9.09
C LYS A 126 -23.24 -16.85 -8.42
N LYS A 127 -22.24 -16.50 -7.57
CA LYS A 127 -21.40 -17.48 -6.86
C LYS A 127 -22.02 -17.91 -5.54
N ASP A 128 -22.65 -16.98 -4.83
CA ASP A 128 -23.32 -17.21 -3.55
C ASP A 128 -24.66 -16.48 -3.49
N PRO A 129 -25.78 -17.15 -3.87
CA PRO A 129 -27.13 -16.60 -3.80
C PRO A 129 -27.61 -16.27 -2.38
N SER A 130 -26.98 -16.79 -1.32
CA SER A 130 -27.37 -16.52 0.06
C SER A 130 -27.22 -15.04 0.45
N LEU A 131 -26.33 -14.32 -0.25
CA LEU A 131 -26.10 -12.89 -0.07
C LEU A 131 -27.27 -12.00 -0.51
N ALA A 132 -28.29 -12.54 -1.16
CA ALA A 132 -29.39 -11.77 -1.77
C ALA A 132 -30.13 -10.84 -0.79
N ASN A 133 -30.20 -11.21 0.49
CA ASN A 133 -30.89 -10.45 1.52
C ASN A 133 -30.02 -9.41 2.24
N GLU A 134 -28.73 -9.39 1.99
CA GLU A 134 -27.86 -8.35 2.52
C GLU A 134 -28.18 -7.00 1.89
N LYS A 135 -28.07 -5.94 2.68
CA LYS A 135 -28.48 -4.60 2.27
C LYS A 135 -27.28 -3.67 2.17
N VAL A 136 -27.29 -2.84 1.12
CA VAL A 136 -26.33 -1.75 0.94
C VAL A 136 -27.05 -0.40 1.02
N PRO A 137 -26.47 0.61 1.70
CA PRO A 137 -27.05 1.95 1.69
C PRO A 137 -27.00 2.56 0.29
N ILE A 138 -28.04 3.29 -0.07
CA ILE A 138 -28.16 3.95 -1.37
C ILE A 138 -28.56 5.41 -1.20
N ILE A 139 -28.13 6.24 -2.15
CA ILE A 139 -28.59 7.60 -2.35
C ILE A 139 -29.21 7.67 -3.75
N LEU A 140 -30.51 7.86 -3.83
CA LEU A 140 -31.24 8.02 -5.09
C LEU A 140 -31.34 9.49 -5.46
N ILE A 141 -31.06 9.83 -6.73
CA ILE A 141 -31.20 11.17 -7.29
C ILE A 141 -32.03 11.12 -8.58
N GLY A 142 -32.79 12.17 -8.85
CA GLY A 142 -33.51 12.30 -10.11
C GLY A 142 -32.54 12.65 -11.26
N HIS A 143 -32.63 11.93 -12.37
CA HIS A 143 -31.98 12.25 -13.63
C HIS A 143 -33.01 12.72 -14.67
N GLN A 144 -32.63 13.68 -15.51
CA GLN A 144 -33.42 14.12 -16.65
C GLN A 144 -32.74 13.73 -17.96
N ASN A 145 -33.44 13.03 -18.83
CA ASN A 145 -32.91 12.58 -20.12
C ASN A 145 -32.90 13.72 -21.18
N THR A 146 -32.51 14.92 -20.78
CA THR A 146 -32.26 16.09 -21.62
C THR A 146 -30.78 16.39 -21.75
N LEU A 147 -30.37 17.19 -22.71
CA LEU A 147 -28.96 17.59 -22.83
C LEU A 147 -28.42 18.23 -21.54
N GLU A 148 -29.21 19.07 -20.89
CA GLU A 148 -28.83 19.71 -19.63
C GLU A 148 -28.80 18.70 -18.48
N GLY A 149 -29.78 17.83 -18.36
CA GLY A 149 -29.83 16.76 -17.37
C GLY A 149 -28.65 15.81 -17.48
N LYS A 150 -28.29 15.38 -18.70
CA LYS A 150 -27.08 14.57 -18.95
C LYS A 150 -25.80 15.31 -18.58
N ARG A 151 -25.71 16.63 -18.86
CA ARG A 151 -24.55 17.44 -18.44
C ARG A 151 -24.44 17.54 -16.92
N ARG A 152 -25.55 17.75 -16.22
CA ARG A 152 -25.62 17.80 -14.74
C ARG A 152 -25.17 16.48 -14.12
N THR A 153 -25.68 15.35 -14.60
CA THR A 153 -25.32 14.02 -14.08
C THR A 153 -23.86 13.69 -14.37
N ARG A 154 -23.32 14.04 -15.56
CA ARG A 154 -21.87 13.89 -15.86
C ARG A 154 -21.01 14.74 -14.94
N ARG A 155 -21.41 15.96 -14.59
CA ARG A 155 -20.71 16.80 -13.61
C ARG A 155 -20.70 16.15 -12.24
N LEU A 156 -21.82 15.63 -11.78
CA LEU A 156 -21.90 14.93 -10.51
C LEU A 156 -21.02 13.69 -10.50
N PHE A 157 -21.10 12.86 -11.53
CA PHE A 157 -20.22 11.70 -11.73
C PHE A 157 -18.72 12.07 -11.65
N SER A 158 -18.32 13.10 -12.39
CA SER A 158 -16.94 13.59 -12.37
C SER A 158 -16.54 14.13 -10.98
N THR A 159 -17.44 14.82 -10.28
CA THR A 159 -17.17 15.38 -8.95
C THR A 159 -16.99 14.29 -7.91
N LEU A 160 -17.86 13.28 -7.88
CA LEU A 160 -17.78 12.17 -6.94
C LEU A 160 -16.51 11.34 -7.15
N ASN A 161 -16.18 11.01 -8.41
CA ASN A 161 -15.00 10.18 -8.72
C ASN A 161 -13.66 10.94 -8.65
N ARG A 162 -13.61 12.23 -8.99
CA ARG A 162 -12.36 13.01 -8.99
C ARG A 162 -11.84 13.34 -7.59
N ARG A 163 -12.74 13.45 -6.60
CA ARG A 163 -12.40 13.81 -5.22
C ARG A 163 -12.17 12.61 -4.32
N ALA A 164 -12.31 11.39 -4.81
CA ALA A 164 -11.89 10.19 -4.08
C ALA A 164 -10.36 10.22 -3.95
N LYS A 165 -9.85 10.71 -2.81
CA LYS A 165 -8.44 10.68 -2.47
C LYS A 165 -8.03 9.22 -2.32
N ARG A 166 -6.97 8.80 -3.02
CA ARG A 166 -6.37 7.50 -2.74
C ARG A 166 -5.79 7.52 -1.34
N VAL A 167 -6.07 6.49 -0.55
CA VAL A 167 -5.45 6.26 0.74
C VAL A 167 -3.94 6.21 0.52
N ASN A 168 -3.16 7.00 1.25
CA ASN A 168 -1.71 6.99 1.12
C ASN A 168 -1.10 5.83 1.93
N GLU A 169 0.18 5.50 1.67
CA GLU A 169 0.84 4.39 2.36
C GLU A 169 0.84 4.54 3.89
N ASN A 170 0.97 5.76 4.42
CA ASN A 170 0.91 6.00 5.87
C ASN A 170 -0.48 5.71 6.45
N GLU A 171 -1.54 6.10 5.75
CA GLU A 171 -2.92 5.82 6.15
C GLU A 171 -3.21 4.30 6.12
N ILE A 172 -2.65 3.57 5.12
CA ILE A 172 -2.72 2.11 5.06
C ILE A 172 -2.02 1.51 6.28
N ILE A 173 -0.77 1.88 6.54
CA ILE A 173 -0.02 1.36 7.68
C ILE A 173 -0.75 1.64 9.00
N ALA A 174 -1.34 2.84 9.15
CA ALA A 174 -1.99 3.25 10.38
C ALA A 174 -3.35 2.58 10.64
N LEU A 175 -4.14 2.27 9.60
CA LEU A 175 -5.56 1.95 9.70
C LEU A 175 -5.97 0.61 9.09
N ASP A 176 -5.13 -0.01 8.25
CA ASP A 176 -5.49 -1.25 7.57
C ASP A 176 -5.34 -2.45 8.53
N GLU A 177 -6.46 -3.07 8.84
CA GLU A 177 -6.54 -4.27 9.69
C GLU A 177 -6.64 -5.57 8.86
N ASP A 178 -6.67 -5.48 7.54
CA ASP A 178 -6.68 -6.61 6.62
C ASP A 178 -5.28 -6.93 6.10
N ASP A 179 -4.40 -5.92 6.00
CA ASP A 179 -3.01 -6.08 5.57
C ASP A 179 -2.13 -6.63 6.71
N LEU A 180 -1.75 -7.90 6.62
CA LEU A 180 -0.85 -8.57 7.57
C LEU A 180 0.46 -7.81 7.79
N VAL A 181 1.01 -7.20 6.72
CA VAL A 181 2.26 -6.43 6.80
C VAL A 181 2.05 -5.13 7.57
N ALA A 182 0.90 -4.46 7.37
CA ALA A 182 0.56 -3.24 8.11
C ALA A 182 0.34 -3.53 9.61
N ILE A 183 -0.44 -4.58 9.93
CA ILE A 183 -0.67 -5.02 11.31
C ILE A 183 0.66 -5.30 12.02
N THR A 184 1.51 -6.12 11.38
CA THR A 184 2.82 -6.48 11.94
C THR A 184 3.74 -5.26 12.08
N THR A 185 3.70 -4.33 11.11
CA THR A 185 4.52 -3.11 11.17
C THR A 185 4.14 -2.24 12.36
N ARG A 186 2.85 -2.07 12.67
CA ARG A 186 2.38 -1.32 13.85
C ARG A 186 2.86 -1.99 15.13
N GLU A 187 2.67 -3.30 15.24
CA GLU A 187 3.08 -4.07 16.43
C GLU A 187 4.59 -3.94 16.71
N ILE A 188 5.41 -4.08 15.66
CA ILE A 188 6.87 -3.92 15.75
C ILE A 188 7.25 -2.47 16.07
N ALA A 189 6.59 -1.48 15.48
CA ALA A 189 6.85 -0.06 15.73
C ALA A 189 6.59 0.34 17.19
N GLU A 190 5.55 -0.23 17.80
CA GLU A 190 5.16 0.07 19.19
C GLU A 190 5.98 -0.69 20.22
N ASN A 191 6.26 -1.98 19.97
CA ASN A 191 6.73 -2.89 21.00
C ASN A 191 8.19 -3.33 20.86
N HIS A 192 8.79 -3.27 19.66
CA HIS A 192 10.17 -3.70 19.48
C HIS A 192 11.17 -2.58 19.86
N LYS A 193 12.16 -2.92 20.69
CA LYS A 193 13.16 -2.00 21.26
C LYS A 193 13.89 -1.13 20.23
N LEU A 194 14.14 -1.66 19.02
CA LEU A 194 14.86 -0.93 17.97
C LEU A 194 14.02 0.20 17.37
N PHE A 195 12.69 0.16 17.50
CA PHE A 195 11.78 1.10 16.84
C PHE A 195 10.93 1.93 17.79
N SER A 196 10.79 1.48 19.04
CA SER A 196 9.94 2.16 20.00
C SER A 196 10.41 3.59 20.32
N GLY A 197 9.47 4.47 20.60
CA GLY A 197 9.72 5.87 20.94
C GLY A 197 10.28 6.67 19.76
N GLU A 198 11.21 7.57 20.02
CA GLU A 198 11.81 8.49 19.03
C GLU A 198 12.75 7.78 18.02
N ARG A 199 12.97 6.47 18.17
CA ARG A 199 13.79 5.66 17.25
C ARG A 199 13.13 5.38 15.90
N LEU A 200 11.84 5.60 15.81
CA LEU A 200 11.07 5.51 14.57
C LEU A 200 10.45 6.87 14.23
N VAL A 201 10.51 7.28 12.97
CA VAL A 201 9.87 8.51 12.49
C VAL A 201 8.61 8.15 11.72
N ASP A 202 7.50 8.72 12.14
CA ASP A 202 6.27 8.80 11.35
C ASP A 202 6.38 10.00 10.41
N CYS A 203 6.76 9.77 9.18
CA CYS A 203 6.89 10.82 8.18
C CYS A 203 6.23 10.43 6.86
N ALA A 204 5.67 11.43 6.18
CA ALA A 204 5.02 11.26 4.88
C ALA A 204 5.99 10.85 3.76
N THR A 205 7.28 10.86 4.02
CA THR A 205 8.35 10.48 3.07
C THR A 205 9.30 9.48 3.71
N LYS A 206 9.94 8.65 2.88
CA LYS A 206 10.98 7.73 3.34
C LYS A 206 12.26 8.45 3.78
N ASN A 207 12.45 9.70 3.38
CA ASN A 207 13.64 10.45 3.68
C ASN A 207 13.59 11.05 5.08
N ILE A 208 14.60 10.74 5.88
CA ILE A 208 14.79 11.30 7.21
C ILE A 208 15.80 12.45 7.10
N PRO A 209 15.49 13.65 7.60
CA PRO A 209 16.43 14.78 7.58
C PRO A 209 17.74 14.45 8.28
N SER A 210 18.86 14.99 7.79
CA SER A 210 20.18 14.83 8.43
C SER A 210 20.26 15.42 9.84
N THR A 211 19.34 16.32 10.17
CA THR A 211 19.21 16.90 11.50
C THR A 211 18.57 15.94 12.53
N ASN A 212 17.89 14.90 12.07
CA ASN A 212 17.38 13.85 12.96
C ASN A 212 18.47 12.78 13.15
N ASN A 213 19.18 12.85 14.25
CA ASN A 213 20.25 11.93 14.65
C ASN A 213 19.76 10.78 15.56
N ILE A 214 18.52 10.80 16.00
CA ILE A 214 17.92 9.81 16.91
C ILE A 214 17.32 8.65 16.15
N ALA A 215 16.45 8.92 15.20
CA ALA A 215 15.66 7.88 14.55
C ALA A 215 16.52 6.90 13.75
N PHE A 216 16.28 5.61 13.97
CA PHE A 216 16.89 4.55 13.16
C PHE A 216 16.34 4.59 11.74
N THR A 217 15.01 4.52 11.60
CA THR A 217 14.35 4.53 10.28
C THR A 217 12.96 5.19 10.32
N SER A 218 12.23 5.15 9.22
CA SER A 218 10.84 5.62 9.12
C SER A 218 9.86 4.44 9.10
N ILE A 219 8.61 4.70 9.49
CA ILE A 219 7.55 3.68 9.48
C ILE A 219 7.31 3.14 8.06
N LEU A 220 7.43 3.98 7.03
CA LEU A 220 7.34 3.54 5.62
C LEU A 220 8.45 2.54 5.25
N THR A 221 9.66 2.77 5.76
CA THR A 221 10.78 1.85 5.51
C THR A 221 10.60 0.56 6.30
N LEU A 222 10.10 0.64 7.53
CA LEU A 222 9.78 -0.53 8.33
C LEU A 222 8.71 -1.40 7.65
N TYR A 223 7.65 -0.79 7.11
CA TYR A 223 6.63 -1.48 6.32
C TYR A 223 7.23 -2.14 5.06
N GLU A 224 8.08 -1.41 4.30
CA GLU A 224 8.77 -1.98 3.12
C GLU A 224 9.60 -3.21 3.51
N ILE A 225 10.32 -3.17 4.62
CA ILE A 225 11.14 -4.29 5.09
C ILE A 225 10.27 -5.45 5.59
N THR A 226 9.22 -5.17 6.36
CA THR A 226 8.26 -6.20 6.79
C THR A 226 7.63 -6.91 5.59
N LYS A 227 7.36 -6.15 4.51
CA LYS A 227 6.87 -6.72 3.24
C LYS A 227 7.92 -7.57 2.53
N ILE A 228 9.20 -7.21 2.61
CA ILE A 228 10.30 -8.06 2.10
C ILE A 228 10.31 -9.39 2.87
N ILE A 229 10.27 -9.36 4.19
CA ILE A 229 10.25 -10.57 5.03
C ILE A 229 9.04 -11.45 4.70
N TYR A 230 7.85 -10.85 4.56
CA TYR A 230 6.64 -11.55 4.12
C TYR A 230 6.81 -12.23 2.76
N THR A 231 7.38 -11.50 1.80
CA THR A 231 7.59 -12.01 0.43
C THR A 231 8.55 -13.20 0.43
N GLU A 232 9.66 -13.11 1.16
CA GLU A 232 10.65 -14.19 1.26
C GLU A 232 10.05 -15.44 1.93
N LYS A 233 9.28 -15.26 3.01
CA LYS A 233 8.52 -16.36 3.64
C LYS A 233 7.55 -17.03 2.66
N CYS A 234 6.83 -16.23 1.89
CA CYS A 234 5.92 -16.76 0.86
C CYS A 234 6.66 -17.55 -0.22
N LEU A 235 7.82 -17.07 -0.66
CA LEU A 235 8.67 -17.76 -1.64
C LEU A 235 9.20 -19.09 -1.10
N GLU A 236 9.63 -19.14 0.16
CA GLU A 236 10.07 -20.38 0.84
C GLU A 236 8.92 -21.44 0.90
N LYS A 237 7.67 -20.96 1.08
CA LYS A 237 6.47 -21.81 1.07
C LYS A 237 5.93 -22.09 -0.36
N GLY A 238 6.59 -21.63 -1.43
CA GLY A 238 6.16 -21.83 -2.81
C GLY A 238 4.88 -21.05 -3.19
N ILE A 239 4.56 -19.98 -2.47
CA ILE A 239 3.35 -19.17 -2.71
C ILE A 239 3.60 -18.20 -3.88
N SER A 240 2.76 -18.27 -4.91
CA SER A 240 2.87 -17.40 -6.09
C SER A 240 2.62 -15.92 -5.75
N LYS A 241 3.22 -15.01 -6.54
CA LYS A 241 3.09 -13.56 -6.36
C LYS A 241 1.62 -13.11 -6.30
N ALA A 242 0.75 -13.63 -7.17
CA ALA A 242 -0.66 -13.31 -7.17
C ALA A 242 -1.38 -13.71 -5.86
N LYS A 243 -0.98 -14.84 -5.25
CA LYS A 243 -1.50 -15.25 -3.93
C LYS A 243 -0.94 -14.39 -2.81
N GLN A 244 0.32 -13.94 -2.91
CA GLN A 244 0.91 -13.02 -1.95
C GLN A 244 0.17 -11.69 -1.93
N GLU A 245 -0.08 -11.09 -3.09
CA GLU A 245 -0.82 -9.83 -3.23
C GLU A 245 -2.26 -9.97 -2.70
N LYS A 246 -2.93 -11.09 -3.01
CA LYS A 246 -4.27 -11.38 -2.49
C LYS A 246 -4.28 -11.57 -0.97
N GLY A 247 -3.24 -12.17 -0.39
CA GLY A 247 -3.09 -12.37 1.05
C GLY A 247 -2.89 -11.08 1.86
N LEU A 248 -2.61 -9.94 1.20
CA LEU A 248 -2.53 -8.62 1.84
C LEU A 248 -3.84 -7.82 1.75
N LEU A 249 -4.88 -8.38 1.11
CA LEU A 249 -6.19 -7.73 0.97
C LEU A 249 -7.23 -8.25 1.96
N TYR A 250 -6.92 -9.30 2.69
CA TYR A 250 -7.87 -9.96 3.60
C TYR A 250 -7.15 -10.38 4.87
N ARG A 251 -7.71 -10.01 6.02
CA ARG A 251 -7.15 -10.36 7.32
C ARG A 251 -7.01 -11.88 7.45
N PRO A 252 -5.82 -12.40 7.69
CA PRO A 252 -5.64 -13.82 8.02
C PRO A 252 -6.15 -14.10 9.44
N SER A 253 -6.21 -15.39 9.82
CA SER A 253 -6.56 -15.76 11.20
C SER A 253 -5.53 -15.20 12.19
N ASP A 254 -5.96 -14.98 13.42
CA ASP A 254 -5.11 -14.39 14.46
C ASP A 254 -3.85 -15.24 14.72
N ASP A 255 -3.94 -16.57 14.65
CA ASP A 255 -2.77 -17.47 14.75
C ASP A 255 -1.71 -17.15 13.67
N VAL A 256 -2.13 -16.86 12.44
CA VAL A 256 -1.20 -16.49 11.34
C VAL A 256 -0.60 -15.11 11.57
N VAL A 257 -1.38 -14.17 12.11
CA VAL A 257 -0.90 -12.84 12.49
C VAL A 257 0.16 -12.95 13.57
N GLU A 258 -0.13 -13.66 14.65
CA GLU A 258 0.80 -13.87 15.77
C GLU A 258 2.08 -14.57 15.33
N GLU A 259 1.97 -15.65 14.52
CA GLU A 259 3.15 -16.36 13.98
C GLU A 259 4.05 -15.39 13.19
N PHE A 260 3.46 -14.54 12.33
CA PHE A 260 4.25 -13.62 11.52
C PHE A 260 4.87 -12.49 12.34
N ILE A 261 4.16 -11.95 13.34
CA ILE A 261 4.71 -10.98 14.29
C ILE A 261 5.92 -11.57 15.04
N LEU A 262 5.82 -12.80 15.55
CA LEU A 262 6.92 -13.47 16.22
C LEU A 262 8.14 -13.67 15.32
N GLU A 263 7.91 -14.01 14.05
CA GLU A 263 8.98 -14.19 13.06
C GLU A 263 9.70 -12.87 12.76
N VAL A 264 8.96 -11.78 12.56
CA VAL A 264 9.55 -10.46 12.32
C VAL A 264 10.27 -9.92 13.55
N ASN A 265 9.73 -10.15 14.77
CA ASN A 265 10.44 -9.86 16.01
C ASN A 265 11.78 -10.61 16.08
N LYS A 266 11.77 -11.92 15.83
CA LYS A 266 13.00 -12.74 15.83
C LYS A 266 14.02 -12.25 14.82
N PHE A 267 13.59 -11.82 13.63
CA PHE A 267 14.48 -11.22 12.63
C PHE A 267 15.15 -9.97 13.19
N TRP A 268 14.39 -9.04 13.78
CA TRP A 268 14.94 -7.79 14.30
C TRP A 268 15.76 -7.99 15.58
N ASP A 269 15.42 -8.94 16.45
CA ASP A 269 16.25 -9.33 17.59
C ASP A 269 17.60 -9.86 17.14
N THR A 270 17.61 -10.72 16.10
CA THR A 270 18.83 -11.24 15.51
C THR A 270 19.66 -10.13 14.86
N PHE A 271 19.01 -9.23 14.13
CA PHE A 271 19.62 -8.05 13.53
C PHE A 271 20.29 -7.15 14.57
N MET A 272 19.56 -6.86 15.66
CA MET A 272 20.03 -6.02 16.75
C MET A 272 21.22 -6.63 17.50
N THR A 273 21.24 -7.95 17.63
CA THR A 273 22.28 -8.66 18.42
C THR A 273 23.57 -8.89 17.65
N ASN A 274 23.45 -9.14 16.33
CA ASN A 274 24.59 -9.58 15.50
C ASN A 274 25.22 -8.44 14.66
N ILE A 275 24.61 -7.25 14.59
CA ILE A 275 25.21 -6.12 13.88
C ILE A 275 25.84 -5.16 14.90
N PRO A 276 27.17 -5.02 14.92
CA PRO A 276 27.88 -4.26 15.96
C PRO A 276 27.42 -2.81 16.10
N SER A 277 27.20 -2.10 14.99
CA SER A 277 26.74 -0.71 15.02
C SER A 277 25.32 -0.55 15.57
N ILE A 278 24.44 -1.52 15.38
CA ILE A 278 23.09 -1.52 15.92
C ILE A 278 23.10 -1.87 17.40
N LYS A 279 23.90 -2.84 17.80
CA LYS A 279 24.10 -3.19 19.21
C LYS A 279 24.63 -2.00 20.01
N GLU A 280 25.57 -1.27 19.46
CA GLU A 280 26.09 -0.03 20.05
C GLU A 280 24.98 1.03 20.15
N TYR A 281 24.26 1.31 19.06
CA TYR A 281 23.16 2.28 19.03
C TYR A 281 22.09 2.02 20.10
N ILE A 282 21.71 0.77 20.31
CA ILE A 282 20.70 0.39 21.31
C ILE A 282 21.22 0.51 22.75
N SER A 283 22.53 0.40 22.94
CA SER A 283 23.15 0.54 24.28
C SER A 283 23.26 1.99 24.75
N ILE A 284 23.18 2.94 23.83
CA ILE A 284 23.26 4.39 24.13
C ILE A 284 21.87 4.92 24.50
N ASP A 285 21.79 5.71 25.55
CA ASP A 285 20.58 6.44 25.90
C ASP A 285 20.25 7.45 24.77
N ILE A 286 18.95 7.57 24.41
CA ILE A 286 18.48 8.45 23.32
C ILE A 286 18.99 9.89 23.50
N GLN A 287 19.03 10.38 24.73
CA GLN A 287 19.50 11.74 25.04
C GLN A 287 21.00 11.95 24.79
N ASN A 288 21.76 10.86 24.71
CA ASN A 288 23.21 10.85 24.50
C ASN A 288 23.62 10.41 23.09
N LEU A 289 22.64 10.18 22.19
CA LEU A 289 22.92 9.89 20.79
C LEU A 289 23.51 11.12 20.11
N ASP A 290 24.74 10.98 19.63
CA ASP A 290 25.45 11.99 18.85
C ASP A 290 25.15 11.87 17.34
N HIS A 291 25.73 12.76 16.53
CA HIS A 291 25.57 12.77 15.08
C HIS A 291 26.29 11.62 14.33
N LYS A 292 26.85 10.65 15.04
CA LYS A 292 27.61 9.53 14.48
C LYS A 292 26.81 8.69 13.48
N TYR A 293 25.51 8.48 13.74
CA TYR A 293 24.68 7.63 12.91
C TYR A 293 24.06 8.34 11.70
N ARG A 294 23.78 9.64 11.85
CA ARG A 294 23.25 10.46 10.74
C ARG A 294 23.70 11.91 10.91
N SER A 295 24.40 12.42 9.90
CA SER A 295 24.87 13.81 9.88
C SER A 295 24.99 14.31 8.44
N VAL A 296 25.33 15.58 8.29
CA VAL A 296 25.70 16.20 7.00
C VAL A 296 27.07 15.77 6.50
N GLU A 297 27.87 15.12 7.34
CA GLU A 297 29.20 14.59 7.00
C GLU A 297 29.16 13.10 6.63
N GLY A 298 27.98 12.48 6.68
CA GLY A 298 27.79 11.05 6.40
C GLY A 298 27.04 10.33 7.50
N GLY A 299 27.66 9.31 8.10
CA GLY A 299 27.11 8.47 9.15
C GLY A 299 26.97 7.01 8.73
N ASN A 300 26.13 6.26 9.44
CA ASN A 300 26.01 4.83 9.27
C ASN A 300 25.07 4.47 8.11
N LEU A 301 25.45 3.49 7.31
CA LEU A 301 24.73 2.93 6.17
C LEU A 301 23.28 2.53 6.51
N LEU A 302 23.09 1.85 7.64
CA LEU A 302 21.80 1.31 8.06
C LEU A 302 20.79 2.39 8.50
N PHE A 303 21.27 3.60 8.79
CA PHE A 303 20.43 4.75 9.12
C PHE A 303 19.94 5.52 7.88
N ARG A 304 20.19 4.98 6.70
CA ARG A 304 19.68 5.51 5.43
C ARG A 304 18.61 4.57 4.87
N PRO A 305 17.34 4.99 4.80
CA PRO A 305 16.22 4.14 4.39
C PRO A 305 16.47 3.31 3.12
N ILE A 306 17.03 3.96 2.08
CA ILE A 306 17.35 3.27 0.82
C ILE A 306 18.39 2.16 1.01
N ALA A 307 19.38 2.38 1.86
CA ALA A 307 20.41 1.38 2.12
C ALA A 307 19.91 0.26 3.01
N LEU A 308 19.12 0.59 4.05
CA LEU A 308 18.55 -0.40 4.96
C LEU A 308 17.66 -1.41 4.23
N SER A 309 16.78 -0.96 3.32
CA SER A 309 15.94 -1.88 2.53
C SER A 309 16.79 -2.80 1.65
N GLN A 310 17.87 -2.29 1.03
CA GLN A 310 18.74 -3.11 0.19
C GLN A 310 19.61 -4.05 1.01
N PHE A 311 20.01 -3.64 2.20
CA PHE A 311 20.77 -4.46 3.14
C PHE A 311 19.94 -5.69 3.57
N VAL A 312 18.66 -5.49 3.91
CA VAL A 312 17.76 -6.61 4.23
C VAL A 312 17.55 -7.55 3.04
N LEU A 313 17.38 -7.01 1.83
CA LEU A 313 17.33 -7.84 0.62
C LEU A 313 18.62 -8.62 0.39
N ALA A 314 19.78 -8.01 0.64
CA ALA A 314 21.08 -8.69 0.53
C ALA A 314 21.23 -9.81 1.57
N ILE A 315 20.69 -9.66 2.80
CA ILE A 315 20.66 -10.74 3.79
C ILE A 315 19.95 -11.99 3.22
N PHE A 316 18.75 -11.82 2.67
CA PHE A 316 18.00 -12.95 2.12
C PHE A 316 18.67 -13.57 0.88
N GLU A 317 19.26 -12.75 0.02
CA GLU A 317 20.01 -13.25 -1.14
C GLU A 317 21.28 -14.00 -0.71
N CYS A 318 22.03 -13.50 0.28
CA CYS A 318 23.19 -14.19 0.84
C CYS A 318 22.77 -15.53 1.48
N LYS A 319 21.70 -15.53 2.30
CA LYS A 319 21.12 -16.77 2.87
C LYS A 319 20.89 -17.81 1.77
N LYS A 320 20.23 -17.41 0.68
CA LYS A 320 19.86 -18.30 -0.42
C LYS A 320 21.05 -18.78 -1.22
N ARG A 321 21.96 -17.88 -1.65
CA ARG A 321 23.09 -18.23 -2.53
C ARG A 321 24.20 -19.00 -1.80
N MET A 322 24.43 -18.68 -0.52
CA MET A 322 25.41 -19.36 0.31
C MET A 322 24.85 -20.61 1.01
N GLN A 323 23.53 -20.82 0.99
CA GLN A 323 22.84 -21.93 1.68
C GLN A 323 23.09 -21.94 3.20
N ILE A 324 23.08 -20.77 3.82
CA ILE A 324 23.33 -20.57 5.26
C ILE A 324 22.05 -20.16 6.01
N THR A 325 22.11 -20.11 7.33
CA THR A 325 21.00 -19.62 8.16
C THR A 325 20.83 -18.11 8.03
N ILE A 326 19.64 -17.60 8.38
CA ILE A 326 19.38 -16.16 8.39
C ILE A 326 20.29 -15.43 9.40
N GLU A 327 20.54 -16.03 10.54
CA GLU A 327 21.42 -15.50 11.57
C GLU A 327 22.88 -15.40 11.08
N GLU A 328 23.37 -16.42 10.38
CA GLU A 328 24.70 -16.40 9.79
C GLU A 328 24.82 -15.35 8.67
N ALA A 329 23.76 -15.21 7.83
CA ALA A 329 23.72 -14.18 6.80
C ALA A 329 23.76 -12.77 7.41
N ILE A 330 22.96 -12.50 8.47
CA ILE A 330 22.98 -11.22 9.19
C ILE A 330 24.37 -10.96 9.79
N THR A 331 24.98 -11.98 10.39
CA THR A 331 26.30 -11.85 11.02
C THR A 331 27.39 -11.53 10.00
N ARG A 332 27.37 -12.17 8.82
CA ARG A 332 28.37 -11.93 7.76
C ARG A 332 28.20 -10.54 7.15
N ILE A 333 27.00 -10.19 6.74
CA ILE A 333 26.75 -8.88 6.13
C ILE A 333 26.91 -7.72 7.14
N GLY A 334 26.70 -7.98 8.41
CA GLY A 334 26.90 -7.01 9.50
C GLY A 334 28.35 -6.52 9.66
N LYS A 335 29.30 -7.17 8.99
CA LYS A 335 30.72 -6.82 9.01
C LYS A 335 31.13 -5.85 7.89
N ILE A 336 30.31 -5.66 6.83
CA ILE A 336 30.67 -4.73 5.76
C ILE A 336 30.84 -3.30 6.28
N PRO A 337 31.61 -2.44 5.59
CA PRO A 337 31.82 -1.06 6.02
C PRO A 337 30.50 -0.32 6.19
N MET A 338 30.27 0.26 7.35
CA MET A 338 29.01 0.97 7.66
C MET A 338 29.08 2.48 7.48
N GLU A 339 30.27 3.07 7.38
CA GLU A 339 30.46 4.52 7.25
C GLU A 339 30.32 4.96 5.80
N ILE A 340 29.25 5.71 5.48
CA ILE A 340 28.93 6.07 4.09
C ILE A 340 29.84 7.13 3.48
N SER A 341 30.57 7.90 4.27
CA SER A 341 31.56 8.88 3.81
C SER A 341 32.88 8.24 3.35
N LYS A 342 33.05 6.93 3.57
CA LYS A 342 34.23 6.16 3.16
C LYS A 342 33.95 5.23 1.98
N SER A 343 35.00 4.68 1.39
CA SER A 343 34.93 3.63 0.38
C SER A 343 34.21 2.39 0.96
N PRO A 344 33.34 1.73 0.16
CA PRO A 344 33.10 1.97 -1.26
C PRO A 344 31.93 2.97 -1.51
N TRP A 345 31.27 3.46 -0.46
CA TRP A 345 30.02 4.26 -0.52
C TRP A 345 30.23 5.70 -0.97
N LYS A 346 31.43 6.27 -0.69
CA LYS A 346 31.81 7.64 -1.06
C LYS A 346 31.71 7.83 -2.57
N ASN A 347 31.03 8.91 -2.99
CA ASN A 347 30.74 9.26 -4.38
C ASN A 347 29.96 8.19 -5.18
N LEU A 348 29.33 7.25 -4.47
CA LEU A 348 28.38 6.29 -5.03
C LEU A 348 27.00 6.46 -4.36
N LEU A 349 26.92 6.17 -3.07
CA LEU A 349 25.72 6.37 -2.24
C LEU A 349 25.73 7.74 -1.56
N TRP A 350 26.86 8.17 -1.07
CA TRP A 350 27.08 9.45 -0.41
C TRP A 350 27.82 10.42 -1.33
N LEU A 351 27.18 11.55 -1.65
CA LEU A 351 27.76 12.62 -2.45
C LEU A 351 28.43 13.62 -1.52
N GLU A 352 29.75 13.53 -1.37
CA GLU A 352 30.54 14.35 -0.43
C GLU A 352 30.35 15.85 -0.67
N GLU A 353 30.42 16.30 -1.93
CA GLU A 353 30.27 17.71 -2.31
C GLU A 353 28.90 18.30 -1.91
N ARG A 354 27.86 17.47 -1.84
CA ARG A 354 26.49 17.88 -1.55
C ARG A 354 26.05 17.56 -0.12
N GLY A 355 26.82 16.78 0.62
CA GLY A 355 26.48 16.33 1.97
C GLY A 355 25.15 15.57 2.03
N ASN A 356 24.81 14.79 1.01
CA ASN A 356 23.56 14.07 0.94
C ASN A 356 23.66 12.71 0.22
N ILE A 357 22.59 11.91 0.33
CA ILE A 357 22.46 10.64 -0.36
C ILE A 357 22.21 10.87 -1.87
N ASN A 358 22.86 10.08 -2.70
CA ASN A 358 22.61 10.03 -4.13
C ASN A 358 21.23 9.43 -4.42
N GLY A 359 20.24 10.28 -4.67
CA GLY A 359 18.88 9.85 -4.98
C GLY A 359 18.72 9.07 -6.31
N ARG A 360 19.78 9.03 -7.13
CA ARG A 360 19.82 8.30 -8.41
C ARG A 360 20.51 6.93 -8.30
N VAL A 361 20.94 6.53 -7.10
CA VAL A 361 21.57 5.23 -6.91
C VAL A 361 20.60 4.11 -7.29
N LYS A 362 21.05 3.15 -8.08
CA LYS A 362 20.25 2.01 -8.47
C LYS A 362 20.21 0.99 -7.32
N LYS A 363 19.01 0.69 -6.85
CA LYS A 363 18.79 -0.24 -5.73
C LYS A 363 19.40 -1.63 -5.99
N LYS A 364 19.29 -2.15 -7.24
CA LYS A 364 19.88 -3.43 -7.63
C LYS A 364 21.38 -3.46 -7.39
N ASP A 365 22.09 -2.43 -7.87
CA ASP A 365 23.55 -2.39 -7.82
C ASP A 365 24.05 -2.13 -6.39
N LEU A 366 23.29 -1.37 -5.58
CA LEU A 366 23.58 -1.21 -4.16
C LEU A 366 23.48 -2.55 -3.41
N LYS A 367 22.47 -3.38 -3.69
CA LYS A 367 22.34 -4.73 -3.14
C LYS A 367 23.51 -5.63 -3.60
N LEU A 368 23.83 -5.62 -4.90
CA LEU A 368 24.95 -6.41 -5.43
C LEU A 368 26.30 -6.01 -4.78
N LEU A 369 26.52 -4.72 -4.55
CA LEU A 369 27.72 -4.25 -3.86
C LEU A 369 27.80 -4.79 -2.43
N MET A 370 26.70 -4.75 -1.68
CA MET A 370 26.66 -5.33 -0.32
C MET A 370 26.97 -6.82 -0.33
N MET A 371 26.43 -7.57 -1.30
CA MET A 371 26.70 -9.00 -1.46
C MET A 371 28.13 -9.27 -1.84
N PHE A 372 28.72 -8.48 -2.77
CA PHE A 372 30.13 -8.58 -3.17
C PHE A 372 31.05 -8.41 -1.95
N LEU A 373 30.75 -7.43 -1.08
CA LEU A 373 31.53 -7.17 0.13
C LEU A 373 31.46 -8.29 1.18
N VAL A 374 30.43 -9.12 1.11
CA VAL A 374 30.33 -10.33 1.96
C VAL A 374 31.17 -11.46 1.38
N ASP A 375 31.01 -11.72 0.08
CA ASP A 375 31.74 -12.78 -0.64
C ASP A 375 31.53 -12.57 -2.16
N GLU A 376 32.60 -12.20 -2.89
CA GLU A 376 32.48 -11.99 -4.34
C GLU A 376 32.05 -13.23 -5.11
N THR A 377 32.30 -14.43 -4.58
CA THR A 377 32.03 -15.70 -5.28
C THR A 377 30.54 -16.01 -5.40
N ILE A 378 29.68 -15.33 -4.62
CA ILE A 378 28.22 -15.51 -4.71
C ILE A 378 27.57 -14.72 -5.84
N LEU A 379 28.34 -13.83 -6.50
CA LEU A 379 27.91 -13.13 -7.69
C LEU A 379 28.33 -13.90 -8.93
N SER A 380 27.49 -13.90 -9.97
CA SER A 380 27.92 -14.36 -11.30
C SER A 380 28.90 -13.34 -11.92
N GLU A 381 29.73 -13.78 -12.87
CA GLU A 381 30.64 -12.92 -13.63
C GLU A 381 29.90 -11.71 -14.22
N LYS A 382 28.70 -11.96 -14.79
CA LYS A 382 27.86 -10.89 -15.34
C LYS A 382 27.40 -9.88 -14.28
N GLU A 383 27.01 -10.33 -13.09
CA GLU A 383 26.59 -9.43 -12.00
C GLU A 383 27.77 -8.60 -11.51
N THR A 384 28.96 -9.18 -11.43
CA THR A 384 30.18 -8.47 -11.08
C THR A 384 30.54 -7.42 -12.13
N GLU A 385 30.46 -7.78 -13.41
CA GLU A 385 30.70 -6.85 -14.51
C GLU A 385 29.72 -5.68 -14.49
N GLU A 386 28.40 -5.97 -14.38
CA GLU A 386 27.33 -4.96 -14.28
C GLU A 386 27.59 -4.01 -13.08
N LEU A 387 28.00 -4.54 -11.93
CA LEU A 387 28.30 -3.76 -10.73
C LEU A 387 29.48 -2.81 -10.94
N VAL A 388 30.59 -3.33 -11.45
CA VAL A 388 31.81 -2.51 -11.69
C VAL A 388 31.52 -1.42 -12.72
N GLN A 389 30.88 -1.76 -13.84
CA GLN A 389 30.47 -0.79 -14.86
C GLN A 389 29.54 0.29 -14.29
N TYR A 390 28.61 -0.08 -13.42
CA TYR A 390 27.75 0.88 -12.76
C TYR A 390 28.54 1.85 -11.87
N ILE A 391 29.47 1.35 -11.05
CA ILE A 391 30.31 2.18 -10.18
C ILE A 391 31.16 3.14 -11.01
N MET A 392 31.80 2.66 -12.10
CA MET A 392 32.55 3.48 -13.03
C MET A 392 31.70 4.60 -13.63
N GLY A 393 30.49 4.27 -14.11
CA GLY A 393 29.57 5.26 -14.67
C GLY A 393 29.10 6.32 -13.66
N VAL A 394 28.91 5.96 -12.40
CA VAL A 394 28.53 6.92 -11.34
C VAL A 394 29.72 7.83 -10.96
N ARG A 395 30.94 7.33 -11.03
CA ARG A 395 32.19 8.06 -10.71
C ARG A 395 32.80 8.78 -11.90
N ASP A 396 32.18 8.69 -13.07
CA ASP A 396 32.67 9.27 -14.34
C ASP A 396 34.08 8.78 -14.71
N LEU A 397 34.33 7.46 -14.59
CA LEU A 397 35.56 6.77 -14.88
C LEU A 397 35.51 6.09 -16.25
N ASP A 398 36.63 6.00 -16.95
CA ASP A 398 36.67 5.33 -18.24
C ASP A 398 36.98 3.80 -18.14
N ALA A 399 36.91 3.10 -19.28
CA ALA A 399 37.01 1.63 -19.31
C ALA A 399 38.36 1.07 -18.80
N THR A 400 39.38 1.87 -18.73
CA THR A 400 40.74 1.46 -18.26
C THR A 400 40.79 1.29 -16.73
N GLU A 401 39.82 1.84 -16.02
CA GLU A 401 39.74 1.81 -14.55
C GLU A 401 39.04 0.54 -14.00
N TYR A 402 38.54 -0.37 -14.87
CA TYR A 402 37.78 -1.54 -14.45
C TYR A 402 38.53 -2.38 -13.39
N ASP A 403 39.79 -2.76 -13.68
CA ASP A 403 40.57 -3.59 -12.77
C ASP A 403 40.86 -2.86 -11.46
N SER A 404 41.14 -1.54 -11.53
CA SER A 404 41.36 -0.69 -10.34
C SER A 404 40.10 -0.66 -9.41
N ILE A 405 38.92 -0.55 -9.97
CA ILE A 405 37.68 -0.59 -9.18
C ILE A 405 37.46 -1.97 -8.57
N LEU A 406 37.66 -3.04 -9.34
CA LEU A 406 37.51 -4.40 -8.85
C LEU A 406 38.51 -4.71 -7.72
N GLU A 407 39.79 -4.29 -7.87
CA GLU A 407 40.82 -4.44 -6.84
C GLU A 407 40.48 -3.64 -5.58
N MET A 408 40.04 -2.40 -5.72
CA MET A 408 39.55 -1.57 -4.60
C MET A 408 38.43 -2.26 -3.84
N LEU A 409 37.44 -2.86 -4.54
CA LEU A 409 36.30 -3.58 -3.89
C LEU A 409 36.83 -4.81 -3.13
N ARG A 410 37.75 -5.58 -3.72
CA ARG A 410 38.38 -6.74 -3.07
C ARG A 410 39.21 -6.33 -1.85
N GLU A 411 39.94 -5.24 -1.93
CA GLU A 411 40.67 -4.70 -0.78
C GLU A 411 39.72 -4.31 0.37
N VAL A 412 38.60 -3.69 0.04
CA VAL A 412 37.58 -3.36 1.04
C VAL A 412 36.96 -4.61 1.63
N ALA A 413 36.63 -5.61 0.80
CA ALA A 413 36.05 -6.89 1.26
C ALA A 413 37.01 -7.67 2.16
N SER A 414 38.31 -7.67 1.87
CA SER A 414 39.34 -8.40 2.64
C SER A 414 39.57 -7.85 4.05
N LYS A 415 39.12 -6.62 4.34
CA LYS A 415 39.23 -5.97 5.66
C LYS A 415 38.05 -6.26 6.58
N ASN A 416 37.06 -6.99 6.10
CA ASN A 416 35.82 -7.36 6.80
C ASN A 416 35.88 -8.81 7.29
#